data_ac7fc6f3cfd46f37673a28dba5807716
#
_entry.id   ac7fc6f3cfd46f37673a28dba5807716
#
_cell.length_a   1.000
_cell.length_b   1.000
_cell.length_c   1.000
_cell.angle_alpha   90.00
_cell.angle_beta   90.00
_cell.angle_gamma   90.00
#
_symmetry.space_group_name_H-M   'P 1'
#
loop_
_entity.id
_entity.type
_entity.pdbx_description
1 polymer ?
#
loop_
_entity_poly.entity_id
_entity_poly.type
_entity_poly.pdbx_seq_one_letter_code
_entity_poly.pdbx_strand_id
1 'polypeptide(L)'
;YRKAFIQNTKKLVKEKKLSESLLDFDLKKLSEAMKISRDDQFKYLGIQILYDRYFIRQDGKVMESPQAFWMRVSMGLAINEEDKNEKAIEFYNLFSQFLYTPSTPTLFNSGTTHSQLSSCYLNTFDDSIDGIFDGAWQEARKSKYAGGLGLDVTPFRSTGSHIKGTNGVSSGLVPWLKIYNDLLVAVNQGGKRPGAGCAYLEPWHLDFEDFLNLRRNTGDDRLRCHD
;
A
#
# COMPACT_ATOMS: atom_id res chain seq x y z
N TYR A 1 28.43 -8.05 -9.66
CA TYR A 1 27.00 -8.14 -9.47
C TYR A 1 26.67 -9.00 -8.23
N ARG A 2 27.01 -10.32 -8.24
CA ARG A 2 26.75 -11.29 -7.15
C ARG A 2 27.37 -10.89 -5.81
N LYS A 3 28.66 -10.50 -5.82
CA LYS A 3 29.34 -9.99 -4.59
C LYS A 3 28.66 -8.76 -4.04
N ALA A 4 28.26 -7.82 -4.91
CA ALA A 4 27.55 -6.62 -4.51
C ALA A 4 26.20 -6.93 -3.86
N PHE A 5 25.42 -7.87 -4.38
CA PHE A 5 24.18 -8.31 -3.77
C PHE A 5 24.38 -8.77 -2.32
N ILE A 6 25.33 -9.70 -2.08
CA ILE A 6 25.63 -10.22 -0.73
C ILE A 6 26.08 -9.10 0.20
N GLN A 7 26.99 -8.23 -0.25
CA GLN A 7 27.54 -7.15 0.56
C GLN A 7 26.49 -6.09 0.89
N ASN A 8 25.68 -5.68 -0.10
CA ASN A 8 24.64 -4.68 0.07
C ASN A 8 23.50 -5.21 0.95
N THR A 9 23.09 -6.47 0.81
CA THR A 9 22.09 -7.08 1.71
C THR A 9 22.57 -7.03 3.16
N LYS A 10 23.79 -7.46 3.45
CA LYS A 10 24.36 -7.42 4.81
C LYS A 10 24.45 -5.99 5.34
N LYS A 11 24.88 -5.05 4.50
CA LYS A 11 24.96 -3.63 4.86
C LYS A 11 23.60 -3.04 5.19
N LEU A 12 22.60 -3.27 4.33
CA LEU A 12 21.25 -2.74 4.52
C LEU A 12 20.53 -3.35 5.74
N VAL A 13 20.81 -4.61 6.07
CA VAL A 13 20.35 -5.21 7.33
C VAL A 13 20.97 -4.51 8.54
N LYS A 14 22.30 -4.33 8.54
CA LYS A 14 23.00 -3.60 9.62
C LYS A 14 22.45 -2.20 9.84
N GLU A 15 21.99 -1.54 8.76
CA GLU A 15 21.41 -0.20 8.80
C GLU A 15 19.89 -0.19 9.02
N LYS A 16 19.32 -1.32 9.39
CA LYS A 16 17.88 -1.50 9.71
C LYS A 16 16.95 -1.06 8.56
N LYS A 17 17.39 -1.19 7.32
CA LYS A 17 16.55 -1.01 6.13
C LYS A 17 15.95 -2.33 5.65
N LEU A 18 16.69 -3.41 5.79
CA LEU A 18 16.22 -4.77 5.52
C LEU A 18 16.03 -5.56 6.81
N SER A 19 15.13 -6.55 6.76
CA SER A 19 14.87 -7.47 7.86
C SER A 19 16.10 -8.34 8.14
N GLU A 20 16.39 -8.58 9.40
CA GLU A 20 17.45 -9.52 9.85
C GLU A 20 17.20 -10.93 9.33
N SER A 21 15.92 -11.33 9.16
CA SER A 21 15.54 -12.65 8.62
C SER A 21 16.08 -12.91 7.22
N LEU A 22 16.50 -11.90 6.48
CA LEU A 22 17.14 -12.11 5.18
C LEU A 22 18.55 -12.69 5.29
N LEU A 23 19.19 -12.61 6.45
CA LEU A 23 20.50 -13.23 6.71
C LEU A 23 20.39 -14.73 6.98
N ASP A 24 19.19 -15.26 7.24
CA ASP A 24 18.95 -16.69 7.42
C ASP A 24 18.90 -17.46 6.10
N PHE A 25 18.92 -16.76 4.97
CA PHE A 25 19.01 -17.35 3.63
C PHE A 25 20.46 -17.65 3.24
N ASP A 26 20.65 -18.68 2.41
CA ASP A 26 21.93 -18.90 1.74
C ASP A 26 22.13 -17.86 0.63
N LEU A 27 22.65 -16.68 1.01
CA LEU A 27 22.88 -15.58 0.08
C LEU A 27 23.82 -15.95 -1.08
N LYS A 28 24.72 -16.93 -0.89
CA LYS A 28 25.60 -17.41 -1.96
C LYS A 28 24.80 -18.17 -2.99
N LYS A 29 24.01 -19.16 -2.58
CA LYS A 29 23.10 -19.93 -3.44
C LYS A 29 22.15 -19.02 -4.20
N LEU A 30 21.50 -18.07 -3.52
CA LEU A 30 20.60 -17.10 -4.14
C LEU A 30 21.33 -16.21 -5.17
N SER A 31 22.53 -15.75 -4.84
CA SER A 31 23.33 -14.96 -5.78
C SER A 31 23.73 -15.72 -7.05
N GLU A 32 23.98 -17.02 -6.93
CA GLU A 32 24.29 -17.91 -8.05
C GLU A 32 23.07 -18.18 -8.95
N ALA A 33 21.87 -18.22 -8.34
CA ALA A 33 20.61 -18.38 -9.06
C ALA A 33 20.21 -17.16 -9.91
N MET A 34 20.73 -15.96 -9.59
CA MET A 34 20.40 -14.75 -10.35
C MET A 34 20.90 -14.81 -11.80
N LYS A 35 20.02 -14.48 -12.75
CA LYS A 35 20.28 -14.45 -14.21
C LYS A 35 20.40 -13.01 -14.67
N ILE A 36 21.64 -12.49 -14.74
CA ILE A 36 21.93 -11.09 -15.08
C ILE A 36 21.43 -10.73 -16.49
N SER A 37 21.45 -11.68 -17.44
CA SER A 37 20.93 -11.47 -18.80
C SER A 37 19.43 -11.11 -18.84
N ARG A 38 18.69 -11.31 -17.76
CA ARG A 38 17.30 -10.88 -17.68
C ARG A 38 17.15 -9.36 -17.55
N ASP A 39 18.24 -8.64 -17.27
CA ASP A 39 18.24 -7.16 -17.29
C ASP A 39 17.98 -6.63 -18.71
N ASP A 40 18.32 -7.37 -19.76
CA ASP A 40 18.11 -7.00 -21.16
C ASP A 40 16.62 -6.97 -21.57
N GLN A 41 15.73 -7.54 -20.76
CA GLN A 41 14.28 -7.51 -20.99
C GLN A 41 13.64 -6.14 -20.66
N PHE A 42 14.31 -5.32 -19.85
CA PHE A 42 13.77 -4.02 -19.47
C PHE A 42 13.78 -3.04 -20.64
N LYS A 43 12.64 -2.43 -20.90
CA LYS A 43 12.58 -1.20 -21.70
C LYS A 43 12.89 0.01 -20.83
N TYR A 44 13.30 1.12 -21.45
CA TYR A 44 13.70 2.34 -20.76
C TYR A 44 12.74 2.77 -19.64
N LEU A 45 11.45 2.85 -19.94
CA LEU A 45 10.45 3.27 -18.97
C LEU A 45 10.37 2.34 -17.76
N GLY A 46 10.45 1.02 -17.97
CA GLY A 46 10.38 0.03 -16.88
C GLY A 46 11.55 0.15 -15.92
N ILE A 47 12.77 0.22 -16.45
CA ILE A 47 13.96 0.35 -15.59
C ILE A 47 14.03 1.72 -14.91
N GLN A 48 13.58 2.78 -15.59
CA GLN A 48 13.52 4.13 -15.00
C GLN A 48 12.57 4.18 -13.80
N ILE A 49 11.39 3.56 -13.91
CA ILE A 49 10.43 3.47 -12.80
C ILE A 49 11.02 2.71 -11.61
N LEU A 50 11.69 1.56 -11.86
CA LEU A 50 12.34 0.81 -10.79
C LEU A 50 13.44 1.63 -10.11
N TYR A 51 14.26 2.29 -10.90
CA TYR A 51 15.36 3.13 -10.42
C TYR A 51 14.85 4.30 -9.58
N ASP A 52 13.82 5.01 -10.03
CA ASP A 52 13.34 6.22 -9.37
C ASP A 52 12.53 5.91 -8.11
N ARG A 53 11.76 4.81 -8.12
CA ARG A 53 10.75 4.56 -7.08
C ARG A 53 11.04 3.37 -6.18
N TYR A 54 11.57 2.26 -6.71
CA TYR A 54 11.52 0.97 -6.01
C TYR A 54 12.85 0.51 -5.43
N PHE A 55 13.97 0.84 -6.07
CA PHE A 55 15.27 0.42 -5.56
C PHE A 55 15.58 1.09 -4.23
N ILE A 56 16.06 0.29 -3.27
CA ILE A 56 16.47 0.79 -1.98
C ILE A 56 17.67 1.73 -2.16
N ARG A 57 17.57 2.89 -1.52
CA ARG A 57 18.62 3.91 -1.52
C ARG A 57 19.19 4.08 -0.13
N GLN A 58 20.47 4.41 -0.11
CA GLN A 58 21.17 4.83 1.07
C GLN A 58 22.02 6.06 0.77
N ASP A 59 21.83 7.12 1.55
CA ASP A 59 22.53 8.41 1.35
C ASP A 59 22.46 8.88 -0.12
N GLY A 60 21.28 8.77 -0.72
CA GLY A 60 21.02 9.10 -2.11
C GLY A 60 21.52 8.09 -3.16
N LYS A 61 22.34 7.10 -2.76
CA LYS A 61 22.89 6.08 -3.67
C LYS A 61 21.97 4.87 -3.77
N VAL A 62 21.75 4.40 -4.98
CA VAL A 62 21.02 3.16 -5.25
C VAL A 62 21.86 1.97 -4.80
N MET A 63 21.27 1.09 -4.00
CA MET A 63 21.92 -0.09 -3.42
C MET A 63 21.52 -1.39 -4.10
N GLU A 64 20.54 -1.37 -4.97
CA GLU A 64 20.02 -2.54 -5.69
C GLU A 64 20.22 -2.40 -7.20
N SER A 65 20.46 -3.51 -7.84
CA SER A 65 20.33 -3.71 -9.29
C SER A 65 19.02 -4.46 -9.58
N PRO A 66 18.53 -4.52 -10.84
CA PRO A 66 17.24 -5.13 -11.13
C PRO A 66 17.10 -6.56 -10.60
N GLN A 67 18.12 -7.42 -10.83
CA GLN A 67 18.03 -8.79 -10.35
C GLN A 67 18.18 -8.90 -8.82
N ALA A 68 18.93 -8.02 -8.17
CA ALA A 68 19.03 -7.95 -6.71
C ALA A 68 17.70 -7.52 -6.09
N PHE A 69 17.02 -6.57 -6.72
CA PHE A 69 15.68 -6.12 -6.33
C PHE A 69 14.67 -7.28 -6.40
N TRP A 70 14.59 -8.00 -7.53
CA TRP A 70 13.71 -9.16 -7.66
C TRP A 70 14.01 -10.23 -6.62
N MET A 71 15.30 -10.50 -6.37
CA MET A 71 15.70 -11.48 -5.36
C MET A 71 15.32 -11.02 -3.94
N ARG A 72 15.49 -9.74 -3.58
CA ARG A 72 15.06 -9.23 -2.27
C ARG A 72 13.55 -9.38 -2.07
N VAL A 73 12.75 -9.01 -3.09
CA VAL A 73 11.28 -9.16 -3.03
C VAL A 73 10.91 -10.61 -2.81
N SER A 74 11.55 -11.52 -3.54
CA SER A 74 11.32 -12.97 -3.44
C SER A 74 11.72 -13.55 -2.09
N MET A 75 12.87 -13.13 -1.55
CA MET A 75 13.30 -13.52 -0.20
C MET A 75 12.28 -13.07 0.85
N GLY A 76 11.82 -11.81 0.76
CA GLY A 76 10.86 -11.28 1.73
C GLY A 76 9.53 -12.03 1.74
N LEU A 77 9.08 -12.52 0.58
CA LEU A 77 7.89 -13.37 0.48
C LEU A 77 8.12 -14.79 1.00
N ALA A 78 9.35 -15.29 0.90
CA ALA A 78 9.72 -16.65 1.28
C ALA A 78 10.18 -16.80 2.74
N ILE A 79 10.16 -15.74 3.56
CA ILE A 79 10.68 -15.77 4.94
C ILE A 79 10.06 -16.90 5.78
N ASN A 80 8.76 -17.13 5.62
CA ASN A 80 8.00 -18.10 6.40
C ASN A 80 7.80 -19.45 5.71
N GLU A 81 8.42 -19.64 4.53
CA GLU A 81 8.35 -20.91 3.82
C GLU A 81 9.31 -21.93 4.41
N GLU A 82 8.91 -23.22 4.40
CA GLU A 82 9.72 -24.31 4.93
C GLU A 82 11.05 -24.43 4.16
N ASP A 83 10.98 -24.48 2.83
CA ASP A 83 12.13 -24.49 1.92
C ASP A 83 12.44 -23.09 1.39
N LYS A 84 12.65 -22.13 2.28
CA LYS A 84 12.71 -20.69 1.94
C LYS A 84 13.71 -20.35 0.82
N ASN A 85 14.84 -21.02 0.71
CA ASN A 85 15.82 -20.74 -0.34
C ASN A 85 15.28 -21.15 -1.73
N GLU A 86 14.68 -22.34 -1.83
CA GLU A 86 14.09 -22.82 -3.08
C GLU A 86 12.87 -21.97 -3.47
N LYS A 87 12.03 -21.62 -2.49
CA LYS A 87 10.87 -20.74 -2.74
C LYS A 87 11.28 -19.34 -3.16
N ALA A 88 12.32 -18.78 -2.58
CA ALA A 88 12.86 -17.51 -3.03
C ALA A 88 13.35 -17.57 -4.49
N ILE A 89 14.00 -18.68 -4.90
CA ILE A 89 14.43 -18.88 -6.28
C ILE A 89 13.24 -19.07 -7.22
N GLU A 90 12.20 -19.79 -6.79
CA GLU A 90 10.96 -19.98 -7.54
C GLU A 90 10.27 -18.62 -7.80
N PHE A 91 10.03 -17.83 -6.76
CA PHE A 91 9.43 -16.50 -6.88
C PHE A 91 10.30 -15.56 -7.72
N TYR A 92 11.62 -15.57 -7.51
CA TYR A 92 12.55 -14.81 -8.34
C TYR A 92 12.41 -15.15 -9.83
N ASN A 93 12.28 -16.43 -10.16
CA ASN A 93 12.11 -16.84 -11.55
C ASN A 93 10.82 -16.32 -12.17
N LEU A 94 9.72 -16.28 -11.41
CA LEU A 94 8.44 -15.72 -11.87
C LEU A 94 8.56 -14.21 -12.13
N PHE A 95 9.13 -13.46 -11.18
CA PHE A 95 9.19 -12.01 -11.26
C PHE A 95 10.20 -11.52 -12.29
N SER A 96 11.40 -12.08 -12.28
CA SER A 96 12.50 -11.66 -13.16
C SER A 96 12.30 -12.01 -14.63
N GLN A 97 11.35 -12.88 -14.95
CA GLN A 97 10.92 -13.19 -16.32
C GLN A 97 9.64 -12.44 -16.72
N PHE A 98 9.12 -11.56 -15.85
CA PHE A 98 7.85 -10.85 -16.04
C PHE A 98 6.63 -11.76 -16.26
N LEU A 99 6.67 -12.99 -15.75
CA LEU A 99 5.52 -13.90 -15.75
C LEU A 99 4.47 -13.49 -14.73
N TYR A 100 4.90 -12.78 -13.67
CA TYR A 100 4.07 -12.19 -12.65
C TYR A 100 4.73 -10.94 -12.08
N THR A 101 3.94 -9.92 -11.80
CA THR A 101 4.41 -8.70 -11.11
C THR A 101 3.58 -8.45 -9.85
N PRO A 102 4.19 -8.47 -8.67
CA PRO A 102 3.50 -8.11 -7.43
C PRO A 102 3.02 -6.66 -7.41
N SER A 103 2.09 -6.37 -6.49
CA SER A 103 1.60 -5.01 -6.27
C SER A 103 2.67 -4.09 -5.68
N THR A 104 2.45 -2.78 -5.82
CA THR A 104 3.37 -1.74 -5.34
C THR A 104 3.84 -1.91 -3.88
N PRO A 105 2.98 -2.17 -2.88
CA PRO A 105 3.46 -2.37 -1.51
C PRO A 105 4.38 -3.57 -1.35
N THR A 106 4.11 -4.67 -2.06
CA THR A 106 4.99 -5.84 -2.06
C THR A 106 6.37 -5.50 -2.63
N LEU A 107 6.40 -4.79 -3.77
CA LEU A 107 7.66 -4.36 -4.39
C LEU A 107 8.47 -3.43 -3.47
N PHE A 108 7.81 -2.51 -2.76
CA PHE A 108 8.48 -1.59 -1.84
C PHE A 108 8.97 -2.28 -0.56
N ASN A 109 8.09 -3.05 0.07
CA ASN A 109 8.25 -3.41 1.49
C ASN A 109 8.71 -4.85 1.71
N SER A 110 8.64 -5.73 0.70
CA SER A 110 9.08 -7.12 0.87
C SER A 110 10.55 -7.20 1.22
N GLY A 111 10.87 -7.89 2.30
CA GLY A 111 12.22 -8.04 2.83
C GLY A 111 12.74 -6.82 3.60
N THR A 112 11.96 -5.76 3.77
CA THR A 112 12.33 -4.61 4.61
C THR A 112 11.99 -4.85 6.07
N THR A 113 12.45 -3.98 6.98
CA THR A 113 12.09 -4.02 8.40
C THR A 113 10.62 -3.74 8.65
N HIS A 114 9.93 -3.13 7.70
CA HIS A 114 8.49 -2.88 7.75
C HIS A 114 7.80 -3.56 6.57
N SER A 115 7.57 -4.86 6.70
CA SER A 115 7.04 -5.72 5.64
C SER A 115 5.50 -5.66 5.56
N GLN A 116 4.96 -4.51 5.16
CA GLN A 116 3.54 -4.36 4.86
C GLN A 116 3.34 -4.59 3.35
N LEU A 117 2.66 -5.69 2.96
CA LEU A 117 2.61 -6.17 1.59
C LEU A 117 1.25 -5.99 0.92
N SER A 118 0.17 -5.73 1.69
CA SER A 118 -1.17 -5.58 1.16
C SER A 118 -1.36 -4.24 0.48
N SER A 119 -2.04 -4.21 -0.67
CA SER A 119 -2.30 -2.99 -1.42
C SER A 119 -3.65 -2.35 -1.15
N CYS A 120 -4.64 -3.16 -0.73
CA CYS A 120 -6.02 -2.71 -0.59
C CYS A 120 -6.64 -3.29 0.69
N TYR A 121 -7.49 -2.48 1.31
CA TYR A 121 -8.23 -2.82 2.53
C TYR A 121 -9.68 -2.40 2.36
N LEU A 122 -10.60 -3.27 2.75
CA LEU A 122 -12.03 -3.01 2.73
C LEU A 122 -12.54 -2.98 4.16
N ASN A 123 -13.26 -1.94 4.53
CA ASN A 123 -13.84 -1.78 5.85
C ASN A 123 -15.30 -1.36 5.76
N THR A 124 -16.10 -1.91 6.67
CA THR A 124 -17.46 -1.45 7.00
C THR A 124 -17.41 -0.79 8.37
N PHE A 125 -18.08 0.32 8.55
CA PHE A 125 -18.06 1.11 9.78
C PHE A 125 -19.41 1.06 10.48
N ASP A 126 -19.38 1.04 11.81
CA ASP A 126 -20.59 1.18 12.63
C ASP A 126 -21.10 2.62 12.60
N ASP A 127 -22.43 2.80 12.60
CA ASP A 127 -23.10 4.10 12.68
C ASP A 127 -23.11 4.65 14.11
N SER A 128 -21.91 4.92 14.62
CA SER A 128 -21.70 5.56 15.92
C SER A 128 -20.49 6.51 15.85
N ILE A 129 -20.43 7.49 16.73
CA ILE A 129 -19.27 8.39 16.81
C ILE A 129 -17.97 7.58 17.00
N ASP A 130 -17.98 6.63 17.94
CA ASP A 130 -16.81 5.81 18.23
C ASP A 130 -16.43 4.95 17.00
N GLY A 131 -17.40 4.29 16.35
CA GLY A 131 -17.16 3.47 15.16
C GLY A 131 -16.61 4.26 13.98
N ILE A 132 -17.15 5.46 13.72
CA ILE A 132 -16.71 6.35 12.64
C ILE A 132 -15.26 6.83 12.87
N PHE A 133 -14.94 7.30 14.09
CA PHE A 133 -13.61 7.82 14.39
C PHE A 133 -12.58 6.72 14.60
N ASP A 134 -12.93 5.56 15.15
CA ASP A 134 -12.05 4.39 15.17
C ASP A 134 -11.73 3.94 13.75
N GLY A 135 -12.75 3.89 12.88
CA GLY A 135 -12.57 3.67 11.45
C GLY A 135 -11.61 4.66 10.83
N ALA A 136 -11.80 5.95 11.04
CA ALA A 136 -10.92 7.00 10.51
C ALA A 136 -9.47 6.82 10.97
N TRP A 137 -9.25 6.49 12.26
CA TRP A 137 -7.93 6.20 12.79
C TRP A 137 -7.28 4.97 12.14
N GLN A 138 -8.02 3.89 11.94
CA GLN A 138 -7.55 2.70 11.25
C GLN A 138 -7.16 3.02 9.80
N GLU A 139 -8.00 3.80 9.09
CA GLU A 139 -7.76 4.20 7.71
C GLU A 139 -6.51 5.10 7.58
N ALA A 140 -6.29 6.02 8.51
CA ALA A 140 -5.08 6.81 8.58
C ALA A 140 -3.81 5.94 8.67
N ARG A 141 -3.84 4.89 9.50
CA ARG A 141 -2.72 3.95 9.64
C ARG A 141 -2.45 3.17 8.36
N LYS A 142 -3.50 2.69 7.67
CA LYS A 142 -3.38 1.95 6.41
C LYS A 142 -2.87 2.87 5.29
N SER A 143 -3.39 4.09 5.20
CA SER A 143 -2.96 5.10 4.23
C SER A 143 -1.48 5.46 4.39
N LYS A 144 -0.98 5.60 5.62
CA LYS A 144 0.44 5.83 5.91
C LYS A 144 1.37 4.80 5.24
N TYR A 145 0.92 3.56 5.06
CA TYR A 145 1.69 2.47 4.47
C TYR A 145 1.27 2.15 3.03
N ALA A 146 0.71 3.14 2.31
CA ALA A 146 0.31 3.05 0.91
C ALA A 146 -0.81 2.05 0.60
N GLY A 147 -1.65 1.72 1.58
CA GLY A 147 -2.86 0.95 1.36
C GLY A 147 -3.92 1.79 0.63
N GLY A 148 -4.53 1.23 -0.42
CA GLY A 148 -5.78 1.73 -0.98
C GLY A 148 -6.94 1.32 -0.08
N LEU A 149 -7.91 2.19 0.10
CA LEU A 149 -8.99 2.00 1.06
C LEU A 149 -10.34 1.88 0.36
N GLY A 150 -11.12 0.88 0.72
CA GLY A 150 -12.51 0.75 0.35
C GLY A 150 -13.38 0.92 1.60
N LEU A 151 -14.26 1.91 1.56
CA LEU A 151 -15.05 2.38 2.70
C LEU A 151 -16.52 2.07 2.44
N ASP A 152 -17.06 1.02 3.04
CA ASP A 152 -18.50 0.77 3.02
C ASP A 152 -19.16 1.68 4.04
N VAL A 153 -19.86 2.69 3.55
CA VAL A 153 -20.55 3.71 4.35
C VAL A 153 -22.07 3.52 4.34
N THR A 154 -22.55 2.43 3.77
CA THR A 154 -23.98 2.09 3.76
C THR A 154 -24.62 2.07 5.14
N PRO A 155 -23.94 1.60 6.22
CA PRO A 155 -24.53 1.61 7.56
C PRO A 155 -24.77 3.01 8.15
N PHE A 156 -24.14 4.06 7.63
CA PHE A 156 -24.32 5.42 8.17
C PHE A 156 -25.77 5.87 7.99
N ARG A 157 -26.32 6.49 9.03
CA ARG A 157 -27.68 7.01 8.96
C ARG A 157 -27.78 8.19 8.02
N SER A 158 -28.90 8.26 7.31
CA SER A 158 -29.17 9.33 6.34
C SER A 158 -29.50 10.66 7.00
N THR A 159 -29.48 11.71 6.21
CA THR A 159 -29.94 13.06 6.55
C THR A 159 -31.37 13.01 7.12
N GLY A 160 -31.61 13.71 8.20
CA GLY A 160 -32.90 13.78 8.87
C GLY A 160 -33.25 12.59 9.78
N SER A 161 -32.43 11.53 9.82
CA SER A 161 -32.62 10.41 10.73
C SER A 161 -32.52 10.83 12.19
N HIS A 162 -33.39 10.32 13.05
CA HIS A 162 -33.40 10.64 14.47
C HIS A 162 -32.15 10.11 15.20
N ILE A 163 -31.52 10.97 16.01
CA ILE A 163 -30.39 10.61 16.84
C ILE A 163 -30.87 10.26 18.26
N LYS A 164 -30.78 8.99 18.64
CA LYS A 164 -31.15 8.54 19.99
C LYS A 164 -30.26 9.24 21.04
N GLY A 165 -30.87 9.72 22.09
CA GLY A 165 -30.16 10.33 23.23
C GLY A 165 -29.93 11.83 23.14
N THR A 166 -29.98 12.45 21.97
CA THR A 166 -29.82 13.90 21.80
C THR A 166 -31.09 14.60 21.36
N ASN A 167 -32.11 13.87 20.99
CA ASN A 167 -33.36 14.38 20.40
C ASN A 167 -33.13 15.26 19.15
N GLY A 168 -32.01 15.05 18.48
CA GLY A 168 -31.61 15.76 17.26
C GLY A 168 -31.81 14.91 16.01
N VAL A 169 -31.47 15.49 14.87
CA VAL A 169 -31.49 14.82 13.56
C VAL A 169 -30.09 14.77 12.94
N SER A 170 -29.82 13.71 12.18
CA SER A 170 -28.55 13.50 11.49
C SER A 170 -28.39 14.50 10.35
N SER A 171 -27.15 14.96 10.15
CA SER A 171 -26.74 15.73 8.98
C SER A 171 -26.42 14.82 7.77
N GLY A 172 -26.58 13.51 7.93
CA GLY A 172 -26.40 12.54 6.86
C GLY A 172 -24.94 12.14 6.60
N LEU A 173 -24.75 11.46 5.48
CA LEU A 173 -23.50 10.84 5.07
C LEU A 173 -22.43 11.84 4.63
N VAL A 174 -22.80 12.91 3.93
CA VAL A 174 -21.86 13.83 3.25
C VAL A 174 -20.82 14.47 4.20
N PRO A 175 -21.19 15.00 5.37
CA PRO A 175 -20.21 15.54 6.32
C PRO A 175 -19.17 14.51 6.79
N TRP A 176 -19.55 13.26 6.95
CA TRP A 176 -18.61 12.19 7.33
C TRP A 176 -17.65 11.86 6.21
N LEU A 177 -18.11 11.79 4.96
CA LEU A 177 -17.24 11.58 3.81
C LEU A 177 -16.23 12.72 3.65
N LYS A 178 -16.60 13.96 3.99
CA LYS A 178 -15.68 15.08 4.00
C LYS A 178 -14.52 14.88 4.99
N ILE A 179 -14.78 14.34 6.18
CA ILE A 179 -13.73 14.01 7.16
C ILE A 179 -12.76 12.98 6.58
N TYR A 180 -13.25 11.92 5.95
CA TYR A 180 -12.42 10.90 5.31
C TYR A 180 -11.61 11.48 4.14
N ASN A 181 -12.21 12.35 3.33
CA ASN A 181 -11.51 13.04 2.26
C ASN A 181 -10.31 13.83 2.79
N ASP A 182 -10.53 14.69 3.79
CA ASP A 182 -9.48 15.53 4.36
C ASP A 182 -8.41 14.70 5.09
N LEU A 183 -8.81 13.60 5.71
CA LEU A 183 -7.88 12.64 6.31
C LEU A 183 -6.95 12.01 5.27
N LEU A 184 -7.46 11.60 4.12
CA LEU A 184 -6.66 10.98 3.06
C LEU A 184 -5.74 11.99 2.37
N VAL A 185 -6.13 13.24 2.26
CA VAL A 185 -5.26 14.34 1.82
C VAL A 185 -4.12 14.55 2.81
N ALA A 186 -4.41 14.53 4.13
CA ALA A 186 -3.43 14.77 5.18
C ALA A 186 -2.46 13.59 5.38
N VAL A 187 -2.94 12.35 5.26
CA VAL A 187 -2.16 11.15 5.59
C VAL A 187 -1.79 10.38 4.32
N ASN A 188 -0.54 10.52 3.91
CA ASN A 188 0.03 9.82 2.76
C ASN A 188 1.38 9.16 3.12
N GLN A 189 1.90 8.33 2.23
CA GLN A 189 3.19 7.65 2.41
C GLN A 189 4.37 8.59 2.10
N GLY A 190 4.55 9.64 2.91
CA GLY A 190 5.71 10.54 2.82
C GLY A 190 5.98 11.08 1.40
N GLY A 191 4.93 11.42 0.65
CA GLY A 191 5.01 11.93 -0.71
C GLY A 191 5.24 10.87 -1.81
N LYS A 192 5.38 9.58 -1.45
CA LYS A 192 5.58 8.50 -2.45
C LYS A 192 4.29 8.07 -3.13
N ARG A 193 3.19 8.05 -2.38
CA ARG A 193 1.85 7.74 -2.88
C ARG A 193 0.82 8.56 -2.11
N PRO A 194 -0.06 9.32 -2.79
CA PRO A 194 -1.19 9.98 -2.14
C PRO A 194 -2.10 8.99 -1.44
N GLY A 195 -2.75 9.41 -0.37
CA GLY A 195 -3.85 8.66 0.22
C GLY A 195 -4.96 8.49 -0.81
N ALA A 196 -5.55 7.29 -0.89
CA ALA A 196 -6.62 7.01 -1.84
C ALA A 196 -7.68 6.14 -1.19
N GLY A 197 -8.94 6.58 -1.26
CA GLY A 197 -10.10 5.87 -0.76
C GLY A 197 -11.23 5.84 -1.78
N CYS A 198 -11.97 4.75 -1.79
CA CYS A 198 -13.19 4.60 -2.57
C CYS A 198 -14.34 4.34 -1.62
N ALA A 199 -15.29 5.27 -1.53
CA ALA A 199 -16.52 5.08 -0.76
C ALA A 199 -17.52 4.24 -1.56
N TYR A 200 -18.15 3.28 -0.89
CA TYR A 200 -19.20 2.42 -1.43
C TYR A 200 -20.50 2.69 -0.69
N LEU A 201 -21.55 2.97 -1.42
CA LEU A 201 -22.90 3.22 -0.91
C LEU A 201 -23.89 2.41 -1.73
N GLU A 202 -24.74 1.67 -1.04
CA GLU A 202 -25.80 0.91 -1.67
C GLU A 202 -26.92 1.82 -2.19
N PRO A 203 -27.53 1.53 -3.36
CA PRO A 203 -28.45 2.47 -4.04
C PRO A 203 -29.78 2.69 -3.32
N TRP A 204 -30.12 1.89 -2.33
CA TRP A 204 -31.31 2.08 -1.48
C TRP A 204 -31.09 3.06 -0.31
N HIS A 205 -29.86 3.55 -0.08
CA HIS A 205 -29.59 4.52 0.97
C HIS A 205 -30.25 5.85 0.64
N LEU A 206 -30.90 6.50 1.63
CA LEU A 206 -31.69 7.71 1.39
C LEU A 206 -30.85 8.92 0.91
N ASP A 207 -29.56 8.97 1.25
CA ASP A 207 -28.64 10.03 0.78
C ASP A 207 -27.94 9.66 -0.56
N PHE A 208 -28.45 8.65 -1.30
CA PHE A 208 -27.78 8.17 -2.52
C PHE A 208 -27.67 9.26 -3.60
N GLU A 209 -28.67 10.10 -3.77
CA GLU A 209 -28.64 11.20 -4.75
C GLU A 209 -27.58 12.26 -4.37
N ASP A 210 -27.46 12.60 -3.07
CA ASP A 210 -26.44 13.52 -2.58
C ASP A 210 -25.05 12.92 -2.76
N PHE A 211 -24.89 11.63 -2.52
CA PHE A 211 -23.65 10.89 -2.76
C PHE A 211 -23.20 10.97 -4.24
N LEU A 212 -24.12 10.81 -5.20
CA LEU A 212 -23.81 10.95 -6.64
C LEU A 212 -23.35 12.37 -7.01
N ASN A 213 -23.73 13.37 -6.24
CA ASN A 213 -23.42 14.77 -6.49
C ASN A 213 -22.12 15.25 -5.81
N LEU A 214 -21.49 14.45 -4.95
CA LEU A 214 -20.33 14.84 -4.13
C LEU A 214 -19.18 15.46 -4.93
N ARG A 215 -18.92 14.98 -6.14
CA ARG A 215 -17.82 15.43 -6.99
C ARG A 215 -18.22 16.44 -8.05
N ARG A 216 -19.47 16.89 -8.08
CA ARG A 216 -19.88 17.92 -9.01
C ARG A 216 -19.33 19.28 -8.59
N ASN A 217 -18.83 20.06 -9.55
CA ASN A 217 -18.28 21.39 -9.30
C ASN A 217 -19.40 22.45 -9.14
N THR A 218 -20.39 22.15 -8.32
CA THR A 218 -21.56 23.02 -8.04
C THR A 218 -21.92 22.90 -6.55
N GLY A 219 -22.58 23.93 -6.00
CA GLY A 219 -23.05 23.96 -4.62
C GLY A 219 -21.99 24.41 -3.61
N ASP A 220 -22.20 24.12 -2.33
CA ASP A 220 -21.34 24.53 -1.23
C ASP A 220 -20.06 23.65 -1.17
N ASP A 221 -18.89 24.27 -1.24
CA ASP A 221 -17.58 23.57 -1.15
C ASP A 221 -17.42 22.75 0.13
N ARG A 222 -18.09 23.13 1.21
CA ARG A 222 -18.06 22.38 2.48
C ARG A 222 -18.74 21.02 2.41
N LEU A 223 -19.59 20.82 1.39
CA LEU A 223 -20.33 19.59 1.17
C LEU A 223 -19.80 18.78 -0.04
N ARG A 224 -18.60 19.09 -0.51
CA ARG A 224 -17.96 18.39 -1.64
C ARG A 224 -16.72 17.63 -1.22
N CYS A 225 -16.52 16.45 -1.83
CA CYS A 225 -15.30 15.69 -1.77
C CYS A 225 -14.62 15.76 -3.13
N HIS A 226 -13.43 16.33 -3.19
CA HIS A 226 -12.73 16.60 -4.46
C HIS A 226 -11.77 15.50 -4.87
N ASP A 227 -11.30 14.68 -3.93
CA ASP A 227 -10.26 13.66 -4.13
C ASP A 227 -10.78 12.22 -4.04
#